data_e90d3f4fb74aa361873d3923ed82ce1f
#
_entry.id   e90d3f4fb74aa361873d3923ed82ce1f
#
_cell.length_a   1.000
_cell.length_b   1.000
_cell.length_c   1.000
_cell.angle_alpha   90.00
_cell.angle_beta   90.00
_cell.angle_gamma   90.00
#
_symmetry.space_group_name_H-M   'P 1'
#
loop_
_entity.id
_entity.type
_entity.pdbx_description
1 polymer ?
#
loop_
_entity_poly.entity_id
_entity_poly.type
_entity_poly.pdbx_seq_one_letter_code
_entity_poly.pdbx_strand_id
1 'polypeptide(L)'
;MTTYRKTKTSFYRRLYVAHLIDSGVNTVPAIMQHSHMPRRTVQDTITALHELDIDCEFVGGNKNGRYRINEWGAISPDWVSANLSTLLHVLALPLKGGE
;
A
#
# COMPACT_ATOMS: atom_id res chain seq x y z
N MET A 1 -25.59 -5.94 0.19
CA MET A 1 -24.15 -6.06 0.13
C MET A 1 -23.56 -5.15 -0.92
N THR A 2 -22.51 -4.45 -0.60
CA THR A 2 -21.89 -3.48 -1.51
C THR A 2 -20.74 -4.11 -2.26
N THR A 3 -20.73 -3.93 -3.58
CA THR A 3 -19.66 -4.41 -4.42
C THR A 3 -18.95 -3.22 -5.06
N TYR A 4 -17.64 -3.21 -4.96
CA TYR A 4 -16.84 -2.11 -5.50
C TYR A 4 -16.24 -2.51 -6.83
N ARG A 5 -16.09 -1.54 -7.72
CA ARG A 5 -15.48 -1.78 -9.02
C ARG A 5 -13.99 -2.05 -8.86
N LYS A 6 -13.43 -2.79 -9.81
CA LYS A 6 -12.01 -3.09 -9.79
C LYS A 6 -11.16 -1.82 -9.81
N THR A 7 -11.62 -0.80 -10.50
CA THR A 7 -10.89 0.46 -10.54
C THR A 7 -10.72 1.04 -9.14
N LYS A 8 -11.78 1.02 -8.34
CA LYS A 8 -11.70 1.56 -6.99
C LYS A 8 -10.84 0.68 -6.09
N THR A 9 -11.05 -0.63 -6.12
CA THR A 9 -10.27 -1.53 -5.26
C THR A 9 -8.81 -1.51 -5.64
N SER A 10 -8.49 -1.45 -6.92
CA SER A 10 -7.12 -1.39 -7.38
C SER A 10 -6.45 -0.09 -6.93
N PHE A 11 -7.17 1.03 -7.07
CA PHE A 11 -6.65 2.33 -6.64
C PHE A 11 -6.40 2.36 -5.14
N TYR A 12 -7.38 1.88 -4.35
CA TYR A 12 -7.25 1.89 -2.90
C TYR A 12 -6.17 0.94 -2.41
N ARG A 13 -5.95 -0.17 -3.13
CA ARG A 13 -4.87 -1.08 -2.79
C ARG A 13 -3.52 -0.38 -2.93
N ARG A 14 -3.37 0.44 -3.97
CA ARG A 14 -2.14 1.20 -4.16
C ARG A 14 -1.93 2.21 -3.04
N LEU A 15 -2.99 2.91 -2.66
CA LEU A 15 -2.90 3.87 -1.55
C LEU A 15 -2.52 3.17 -0.25
N TYR A 16 -3.09 2.01 0.00
CA TYR A 16 -2.81 1.26 1.22
C TYR A 16 -1.36 0.79 1.26
N VAL A 17 -0.87 0.23 0.16
CA VAL A 17 0.51 -0.24 0.11
C VAL A 17 1.48 0.93 0.27
N ALA A 18 1.22 2.06 -0.38
CA ALA A 18 2.05 3.24 -0.21
C ALA A 18 2.06 3.70 1.24
N HIS A 19 0.89 3.68 1.89
CA HIS A 19 0.79 4.04 3.30
C HIS A 19 1.65 3.11 4.17
N LEU A 20 1.58 1.81 3.92
CA LEU A 20 2.37 0.86 4.68
C LEU A 20 3.86 1.14 4.53
N ILE A 21 4.30 1.35 3.29
CA ILE A 21 5.72 1.62 3.03
C ILE A 21 6.15 2.88 3.77
N ASP A 22 5.35 3.93 3.70
CA ASP A 22 5.69 5.21 4.30
C ASP A 22 5.70 5.13 5.83
N SER A 23 4.95 4.21 6.40
CA SER A 23 4.88 4.04 7.86
C SER A 23 5.84 2.99 8.41
N GLY A 24 6.71 2.42 7.56
CA GLY A 24 7.74 1.51 8.03
C GLY A 24 7.53 0.05 7.67
N VAL A 25 6.39 -0.31 7.12
CA VAL A 25 6.13 -1.66 6.60
C VAL A 25 6.58 -1.66 5.16
N ASN A 26 7.87 -1.80 4.94
CA ASN A 26 8.50 -1.39 3.68
C ASN A 26 9.30 -2.49 2.98
N THR A 27 9.01 -3.74 3.26
CA THR A 27 9.55 -4.86 2.48
C THR A 27 8.39 -5.70 1.99
N VAL A 28 8.61 -6.44 0.91
CA VAL A 28 7.55 -7.30 0.38
C VAL A 28 7.07 -8.30 1.44
N PRO A 29 7.97 -9.02 2.15
CA PRO A 29 7.49 -9.95 3.17
C PRO A 29 6.69 -9.26 4.28
N ALA A 30 7.12 -8.07 4.72
CA ALA A 30 6.41 -7.36 5.78
C ALA A 30 5.03 -6.90 5.31
N ILE A 31 4.93 -6.43 4.07
CA ILE A 31 3.65 -6.01 3.52
C ILE A 31 2.72 -7.21 3.38
N MET A 32 3.26 -8.36 2.92
CA MET A 32 2.47 -9.58 2.82
C MET A 32 1.90 -9.99 4.16
N GLN A 33 2.74 -9.96 5.19
CA GLN A 33 2.32 -10.36 6.53
C GLN A 33 1.27 -9.41 7.10
N HIS A 34 1.44 -8.13 6.85
CA HIS A 34 0.55 -7.11 7.40
C HIS A 34 -0.80 -7.07 6.68
N SER A 35 -0.80 -7.31 5.39
CA SER A 35 -1.99 -7.14 4.55
C SER A 35 -2.66 -8.44 4.16
N HIS A 36 -1.97 -9.56 4.33
CA HIS A 36 -2.43 -10.87 3.88
C HIS A 36 -2.55 -10.97 2.36
N MET A 37 -1.91 -10.07 1.63
CA MET A 37 -1.91 -10.15 0.17
C MET A 37 -0.81 -11.07 -0.31
N PRO A 38 -1.03 -11.79 -1.43
CA PRO A 38 0.02 -12.62 -2.01
C PRO A 38 1.21 -11.79 -2.49
N ARG A 39 2.38 -12.41 -2.55
CA ARG A 39 3.60 -11.73 -2.98
C ARG A 39 3.43 -11.03 -4.31
N ARG A 40 2.84 -11.73 -5.28
CA ARG A 40 2.69 -11.16 -6.62
C ARG A 40 1.83 -9.91 -6.60
N THR A 41 0.75 -9.93 -5.83
CA THR A 41 -0.12 -8.76 -5.70
C THR A 41 0.65 -7.59 -5.10
N VAL A 42 1.46 -7.85 -4.06
CA VAL A 42 2.25 -6.79 -3.44
C VAL A 42 3.25 -6.21 -4.45
N GLN A 43 3.97 -7.07 -5.16
CA GLN A 43 4.97 -6.62 -6.13
C GLN A 43 4.35 -5.82 -7.26
N ASP A 44 3.23 -6.31 -7.79
CA ASP A 44 2.54 -5.62 -8.88
C ASP A 44 2.02 -4.27 -8.41
N THR A 45 1.52 -4.22 -7.18
CA THR A 45 1.00 -2.97 -6.62
C THR A 45 2.11 -1.95 -6.44
N ILE A 46 3.27 -2.37 -5.94
CA ILE A 46 4.40 -1.46 -5.77
C ILE A 46 4.83 -0.90 -7.12
N THR A 47 4.91 -1.76 -8.13
CA THR A 47 5.26 -1.31 -9.47
C THR A 47 4.25 -0.29 -9.98
N ALA A 48 2.97 -0.52 -9.69
CA ALA A 48 1.91 0.36 -10.18
C ALA A 48 1.85 1.71 -9.48
N LEU A 49 2.58 1.88 -8.37
CA LEU A 49 2.60 3.18 -7.69
C LEU A 49 3.10 4.29 -8.60
N HIS A 50 3.98 3.95 -9.53
CA HIS A 50 4.50 4.93 -10.48
C HIS A 50 3.41 5.48 -11.39
N GLU A 51 2.34 4.71 -11.61
CA GLU A 51 1.22 5.19 -12.43
C GLU A 51 0.42 6.27 -11.73
N LEU A 52 0.60 6.42 -10.42
CA LEU A 52 -0.03 7.49 -9.65
C LEU A 52 0.95 8.62 -9.37
N ASP A 53 2.12 8.58 -10.02
CA ASP A 53 3.20 9.53 -9.79
C ASP A 53 3.69 9.54 -8.35
N ILE A 54 3.51 8.43 -7.67
CA ILE A 54 4.10 8.23 -6.35
C ILE A 54 5.53 7.74 -6.57
N ASP A 55 6.49 8.51 -6.07
CA ASP A 55 7.89 8.18 -6.24
C ASP A 55 8.31 7.19 -5.15
N CYS A 56 8.32 5.92 -5.51
CA CYS A 56 8.70 4.83 -4.63
C CYS A 56 9.96 4.18 -5.15
N GLU A 57 11.00 4.13 -4.34
CA GLU A 57 12.25 3.52 -4.76
C GLU A 57 12.69 2.46 -3.78
N PHE A 58 13.49 1.52 -4.26
CA PHE A 58 14.08 0.50 -3.42
C PHE A 58 15.47 0.97 -3.02
N VAL A 59 15.72 1.07 -1.72
CA VAL A 59 17.00 1.57 -1.20
C VAL A 59 17.66 0.50 -0.34
N GLY A 60 18.97 0.62 -0.19
CA GLY A 60 19.74 -0.33 0.59
C GLY A 60 20.27 -1.46 -0.27
N GLY A 61 20.93 -2.41 0.36
CA GLY A 61 21.53 -3.51 -0.34
C GLY A 61 20.67 -4.76 -0.28
N ASN A 62 21.27 -5.90 -0.62
CA ASN A 62 20.55 -7.16 -0.65
C ASN A 62 20.02 -7.58 0.71
N LYS A 63 20.72 -7.21 1.78
CA LYS A 63 20.33 -7.64 3.12
C LYS A 63 19.42 -6.65 3.82
N ASN A 64 19.61 -5.37 3.54
CA ASN A 64 18.85 -4.32 4.24
C ASN A 64 18.01 -3.50 3.27
N GLY A 65 17.65 -4.11 2.14
CA GLY A 65 16.85 -3.42 1.14
C GLY A 65 15.43 -3.17 1.63
N ARG A 66 14.92 -2.00 1.29
CA ARG A 66 13.56 -1.63 1.65
C ARG A 66 13.05 -0.59 0.66
N TYR A 67 11.74 -0.44 0.63
CA TYR A 67 11.12 0.58 -0.21
C TYR A 67 10.98 1.88 0.57
N ARG A 68 10.96 2.97 -0.18
CA ARG A 68 10.82 4.31 0.42
C ARG A 68 9.96 5.17 -0.50
N ILE A 69 9.01 5.89 0.08
CA ILE A 69 8.23 6.86 -0.65
C ILE A 69 8.92 8.21 -0.54
N ASN A 70 9.34 8.76 -1.67
CA ASN A 70 9.99 10.07 -1.70
C ASN A 70 8.97 11.17 -1.90
N GLU A 71 7.97 10.91 -2.74
CA GLU A 71 6.90 11.86 -3.03
C GLU A 71 5.61 11.10 -3.28
N TRP A 72 4.51 11.72 -2.86
CA TRP A 72 3.19 11.14 -3.05
C TRP A 72 2.49 11.63 -4.32
N GLY A 73 3.12 12.52 -5.10
CA GLY A 73 2.51 13.07 -6.29
C GLY A 73 1.25 13.86 -5.95
N ALA A 74 0.18 13.56 -6.66
CA ALA A 74 -1.10 14.24 -6.44
C ALA A 74 -1.89 13.66 -5.26
N ILE A 75 -1.42 12.58 -4.68
CA ILE A 75 -2.13 11.90 -3.59
C ILE A 75 -1.75 12.54 -2.25
N SER A 76 -2.75 12.79 -1.41
CA SER A 76 -2.51 13.34 -0.08
C SER A 76 -2.24 12.22 0.91
N PRO A 77 -1.04 12.12 1.48
CA PRO A 77 -0.78 11.11 2.51
C PRO A 77 -1.63 11.33 3.76
N ASP A 78 -1.97 12.57 4.06
CA ASP A 78 -2.83 12.87 5.21
C ASP A 78 -4.23 12.31 5.00
N TRP A 79 -4.76 12.44 3.77
CA TRP A 79 -6.07 11.89 3.47
C TRP A 79 -6.05 10.36 3.63
N VAL A 80 -5.00 9.72 3.15
CA VAL A 80 -4.88 8.27 3.23
C VAL A 80 -4.86 7.82 4.68
N SER A 81 -4.05 8.48 5.51
CA SER A 81 -3.98 8.14 6.94
C SER A 81 -5.31 8.35 7.64
N ALA A 82 -5.98 9.45 7.33
CA ALA A 82 -7.25 9.78 7.97
C ALA A 82 -8.38 8.84 7.54
N ASN A 83 -8.25 8.23 6.37
CA ASN A 83 -9.30 7.38 5.82
C ASN A 83 -8.90 5.91 5.72
N LEU A 84 -7.95 5.50 6.54
CA LEU A 84 -7.41 4.15 6.49
C LEU A 84 -8.50 3.10 6.71
N SER A 85 -9.42 3.34 7.64
CA SER A 85 -10.48 2.38 7.89
C SER A 85 -11.37 2.20 6.66
N THR A 86 -11.59 3.27 5.90
CA THR A 86 -12.36 3.19 4.66
C THR A 86 -11.62 2.34 3.63
N LEU A 87 -10.31 2.53 3.50
CA LEU A 87 -9.51 1.73 2.57
C LEU A 87 -9.60 0.24 2.92
N LEU A 88 -9.43 -0.07 4.20
CA LEU A 88 -9.47 -1.46 4.64
C LEU A 88 -10.85 -2.07 4.43
N HIS A 89 -11.90 -1.29 4.62
CA HIS A 89 -13.26 -1.77 4.39
C HIS A 89 -13.47 -2.10 2.90
N VAL A 90 -13.05 -1.20 2.03
CA VAL A 90 -13.19 -1.41 0.58
C VAL A 90 -12.38 -2.63 0.14
N LEU A 91 -11.20 -2.81 0.70
CA LEU A 91 -10.33 -3.92 0.33
C LEU A 91 -10.69 -5.21 1.06
N ALA A 92 -11.62 -5.16 2.00
CA ALA A 92 -12.04 -6.29 2.82
C ALA A 92 -10.87 -6.89 3.59
N LEU A 93 -9.99 -6.02 4.10
CA LEU A 93 -8.84 -6.43 4.89
C LEU A 93 -9.08 -6.18 6.37
N PRO A 94 -8.52 -7.03 7.26
CA PRO A 94 -8.68 -6.81 8.69
C PRO A 94 -7.90 -5.59 9.16
N LEU A 95 -8.41 -4.96 10.22
CA LEU A 95 -7.69 -3.89 10.88
C LEU A 95 -6.58 -4.52 11.71
N LYS A 96 -5.35 -4.16 11.40
CA LYS A 96 -4.21 -4.73 12.10
C LYS A 96 -4.20 -4.24 13.53
N GLY A 97 -4.17 -5.18 14.46
CA GLY A 97 -4.12 -4.86 15.87
C GLY A 97 -5.45 -4.43 16.47
N GLY A 98 -6.49 -4.41 15.69
CA GLY A 98 -7.80 -3.95 16.14
C GLY A 98 -8.83 -5.04 16.36
N GLU A 99 -8.48 -6.23 16.08
CA GLU A 99 -9.43 -7.34 16.26
C GLU A 99 -9.41 -7.90 17.66
#